data_326a61ea3af92191dbcacac0a36c7422
#
_entry.id   326a61ea3af92191dbcacac0a36c7422
#
_cell.length_a   1.000
_cell.length_b   1.000
_cell.length_c   1.000
_cell.angle_alpha   90.00
_cell.angle_beta   90.00
_cell.angle_gamma   90.00
#
_symmetry.space_group_name_H-M   'P 1'
#
loop_
_entity.id
_entity.type
_entity.pdbx_description
1 polymer ?
#
loop_
_entity_poly.entity_id
_entity_poly.type
_entity_poly.pdbx_seq_one_letter_code
_entity_poly.pdbx_strand_id
1 'polypeptide(L)'
;IPGEGNLEVKWTSKDGKNKKEFKVFDFPGSGTALTMYNLDDSIKNFARACMNYGLGRKWPVYLSTKNTILKAYDGRFKDLFQDVFEKEFSDKFKKANITYEHRLIDDMVACAMKWNGGYVWACKNYDGDVQSDTVAQGFGSLGLMTSVLMTPDGKTVESEAAHGTVTRHYRMHQQGKETSTN
;
A
#
# COMPACT_ATOMS: atom_id res chain seq x y z
N ILE A 1 -10.62 -3.75 24.94
CA ILE A 1 -11.35 -4.81 25.65
C ILE A 1 -11.11 -4.61 27.14
N PRO A 2 -12.14 -4.37 27.96
CA PRO A 2 -11.95 -3.96 29.34
C PRO A 2 -11.73 -5.14 30.33
N GLY A 3 -12.02 -6.36 29.93
CA GLY A 3 -11.90 -7.54 30.80
C GLY A 3 -12.22 -8.84 30.10
N GLU A 4 -12.50 -9.88 30.87
CA GLU A 4 -12.92 -11.19 30.36
C GLU A 4 -14.19 -11.08 29.52
N GLY A 5 -14.23 -11.78 28.39
CA GLY A 5 -15.39 -11.77 27.50
C GLY A 5 -15.09 -12.31 26.11
N ASN A 6 -16.11 -12.34 25.29
CA ASN A 6 -16.07 -12.84 23.93
C ASN A 6 -16.06 -11.66 22.92
N LEU A 7 -15.18 -11.73 21.93
CA LEU A 7 -15.17 -10.82 20.79
C LEU A 7 -15.73 -11.51 19.56
N GLU A 8 -16.75 -10.91 18.98
CA GLU A 8 -17.38 -11.38 17.75
C GLU A 8 -17.44 -10.29 16.69
N VAL A 9 -17.41 -10.69 15.43
CA VAL A 9 -17.65 -9.81 14.27
C VAL A 9 -18.93 -10.26 13.59
N LYS A 10 -19.85 -9.33 13.40
CA LYS A 10 -21.12 -9.55 12.72
C LYS A 10 -21.21 -8.73 11.45
N TRP A 11 -21.54 -9.39 10.36
CA TRP A 11 -21.90 -8.75 9.11
C TRP A 11 -23.38 -9.00 8.80
N THR A 12 -24.08 -7.95 8.37
CA THR A 12 -25.49 -8.05 7.95
C THR A 12 -25.63 -7.37 6.59
N SER A 13 -26.31 -8.03 5.65
CA SER A 13 -26.62 -7.42 4.35
C SER A 13 -27.56 -6.22 4.52
N LYS A 14 -27.53 -5.28 3.54
CA LYS A 14 -28.34 -4.06 3.59
C LYS A 14 -29.85 -4.33 3.75
N ASP A 15 -30.35 -5.41 3.18
CA ASP A 15 -31.74 -5.84 3.28
C ASP A 15 -32.06 -6.64 4.56
N GLY A 16 -31.07 -6.87 5.42
CA GLY A 16 -31.19 -7.59 6.67
C GLY A 16 -31.37 -9.10 6.56
N LYS A 17 -31.47 -9.66 5.35
CA LYS A 17 -31.79 -11.08 5.11
C LYS A 17 -30.61 -12.01 5.36
N ASN A 18 -29.39 -11.57 5.03
CA ASN A 18 -28.19 -12.36 5.21
C ASN A 18 -27.38 -11.85 6.39
N LYS A 19 -26.96 -12.75 7.24
CA LYS A 19 -26.12 -12.46 8.40
C LYS A 19 -24.97 -13.46 8.46
N LYS A 20 -23.80 -13.00 8.82
CA LYS A 20 -22.63 -13.83 9.13
C LYS A 20 -22.06 -13.36 10.46
N GLU A 21 -21.78 -14.28 11.33
CA GLU A 21 -21.20 -14.03 12.64
C GLU A 21 -19.91 -14.88 12.74
N PHE A 22 -18.86 -14.27 13.22
CA PHE A 22 -17.56 -14.89 13.35
C PHE A 22 -17.07 -14.65 14.77
N LYS A 23 -16.83 -15.72 15.49
CA LYS A 23 -16.13 -15.66 16.76
C LYS A 23 -14.66 -15.34 16.47
N VAL A 24 -14.16 -14.29 17.10
CA VAL A 24 -12.77 -13.86 16.93
C VAL A 24 -11.90 -14.47 18.03
N PHE A 25 -12.27 -14.20 19.31
CA PHE A 25 -11.48 -14.67 20.43
C PHE A 25 -12.26 -14.59 21.75
N ASP A 26 -11.98 -15.52 22.67
CA ASP A 26 -12.41 -15.45 24.07
C ASP A 26 -11.30 -14.83 24.90
N PHE A 27 -11.50 -13.60 25.34
CA PHE A 27 -10.53 -12.89 26.16
C PHE A 27 -10.60 -13.37 27.60
N PRO A 28 -9.51 -13.88 28.18
CA PRO A 28 -9.45 -14.26 29.60
C PRO A 28 -9.23 -13.04 30.53
N GLY A 29 -9.09 -11.86 29.98
CA GLY A 29 -8.87 -10.61 30.69
C GLY A 29 -8.87 -9.42 29.74
N SER A 30 -8.39 -8.27 30.19
CA SER A 30 -8.29 -7.07 29.35
C SER A 30 -7.32 -7.25 28.18
N GLY A 31 -7.60 -6.58 27.07
CA GLY A 31 -6.79 -6.67 25.87
C GLY A 31 -7.17 -5.60 24.84
N THR A 32 -6.71 -5.77 23.61
CA THR A 32 -7.00 -4.87 22.49
C THR A 32 -7.40 -5.66 21.26
N ALA A 33 -8.15 -5.02 20.35
CA ALA A 33 -8.53 -5.58 19.06
C ALA A 33 -8.51 -4.48 17.99
N LEU A 34 -8.21 -4.87 16.75
CA LEU A 34 -8.22 -4.02 15.57
C LEU A 34 -9.04 -4.69 14.47
N THR A 35 -9.84 -3.92 13.76
CA THR A 35 -10.53 -4.36 12.55
C THR A 35 -10.06 -3.55 11.35
N MET A 36 -9.69 -4.24 10.26
CA MET A 36 -9.36 -3.64 8.98
C MET A 36 -10.35 -4.11 7.91
N TYR A 37 -10.67 -3.21 6.98
CA TYR A 37 -11.50 -3.55 5.82
C TYR A 37 -10.95 -2.92 4.55
N ASN A 38 -11.34 -3.48 3.40
CA ASN A 38 -11.14 -2.86 2.10
C ASN A 38 -12.26 -3.27 1.15
N LEU A 39 -12.46 -2.49 0.08
CA LEU A 39 -13.45 -2.77 -0.96
C LEU A 39 -12.75 -3.37 -2.18
N ASP A 40 -13.38 -4.35 -2.81
CA ASP A 40 -12.88 -4.97 -4.04
C ASP A 40 -12.58 -3.95 -5.14
N ASP A 41 -13.48 -2.97 -5.32
CA ASP A 41 -13.30 -1.93 -6.34
C ASP A 41 -12.12 -1.00 -6.02
N SER A 42 -11.88 -0.71 -4.74
CA SER A 42 -10.71 0.05 -4.31
C SER A 42 -9.41 -0.72 -4.62
N ILE A 43 -9.37 -2.01 -4.33
CA ILE A 43 -8.22 -2.87 -4.64
C ILE A 43 -7.97 -2.95 -6.15
N LYS A 44 -9.02 -3.16 -6.95
CA LYS A 44 -8.93 -3.20 -8.42
C LYS A 44 -8.46 -1.87 -9.00
N ASN A 45 -8.94 -0.75 -8.46
CA ASN A 45 -8.52 0.58 -8.90
C ASN A 45 -7.07 0.86 -8.55
N PHE A 46 -6.61 0.43 -7.39
CA PHE A 46 -5.20 0.48 -7.02
C PHE A 46 -4.33 -0.37 -7.97
N ALA A 47 -4.78 -1.59 -8.30
CA ALA A 47 -4.11 -2.42 -9.30
C ALA A 47 -3.98 -1.71 -10.65
N ARG A 48 -5.07 -1.11 -11.15
CA ARG A 48 -5.05 -0.35 -12.42
C ARG A 48 -4.10 0.84 -12.37
N ALA A 49 -4.07 1.57 -11.26
CA ALA A 49 -3.15 2.70 -11.07
C ALA A 49 -1.68 2.22 -11.16
N CYS A 50 -1.32 1.16 -10.44
CA CYS A 50 0.02 0.59 -10.47
C CYS A 50 0.42 0.08 -11.87
N MET A 51 -0.49 -0.64 -12.54
CA MET A 51 -0.24 -1.19 -13.88
C MET A 51 -0.09 -0.08 -14.94
N ASN A 52 -0.95 0.93 -14.91
CA ASN A 52 -0.85 2.08 -15.80
C ASN A 52 0.45 2.87 -15.59
N TYR A 53 0.84 3.08 -14.32
CA TYR A 53 2.10 3.74 -13.99
C TYR A 53 3.31 2.94 -14.49
N GLY A 54 3.30 1.62 -14.27
CA GLY A 54 4.33 0.70 -14.78
C GLY A 54 4.46 0.76 -16.31
N LEU A 55 3.33 0.73 -17.03
CA LEU A 55 3.31 0.88 -18.50
C LEU A 55 3.88 2.23 -18.95
N GLY A 56 3.48 3.33 -18.31
CA GLY A 56 3.97 4.67 -18.65
C GLY A 56 5.47 4.83 -18.46
N ARG A 57 6.04 4.15 -17.45
CA ARG A 57 7.48 4.15 -17.16
C ARG A 57 8.25 3.05 -17.89
N LYS A 58 7.56 2.05 -18.46
CA LYS A 58 8.14 0.80 -18.96
C LYS A 58 8.88 0.04 -17.85
N TRP A 59 8.32 0.02 -16.67
CA TRP A 59 8.86 -0.63 -15.48
C TRP A 59 8.01 -1.83 -15.08
N PRO A 60 8.60 -2.94 -14.64
CA PRO A 60 7.87 -4.04 -14.05
C PRO A 60 7.14 -3.61 -12.79
N VAL A 61 6.07 -4.31 -12.47
CA VAL A 61 5.23 -4.03 -11.30
C VAL A 61 5.27 -5.22 -10.35
N TYR A 62 5.56 -4.96 -9.09
CA TYR A 62 5.56 -5.96 -8.03
C TYR A 62 4.52 -5.58 -6.96
N LEU A 63 3.55 -6.45 -6.73
CA LEU A 63 2.68 -6.35 -5.56
C LEU A 63 3.31 -7.12 -4.41
N SER A 64 3.42 -6.52 -3.24
CA SER A 64 3.82 -7.25 -2.04
C SER A 64 2.68 -7.38 -1.03
N THR A 65 2.60 -8.56 -0.42
CA THR A 65 1.64 -8.87 0.65
C THR A 65 2.26 -9.84 1.66
N LYS A 66 1.56 -10.10 2.75
CA LYS A 66 1.88 -11.19 3.67
C LYS A 66 0.74 -12.22 3.70
N ASN A 67 0.31 -12.65 2.51
CA ASN A 67 -0.81 -13.58 2.35
C ASN A 67 -0.57 -14.98 2.95
N THR A 68 0.66 -15.33 3.27
CA THR A 68 1.00 -16.55 4.03
C THR A 68 0.52 -16.49 5.47
N ILE A 69 0.34 -15.30 6.03
CA ILE A 69 -0.15 -15.04 7.39
C ILE A 69 -1.57 -14.46 7.33
N LEU A 70 -1.75 -13.35 6.63
CA LEU A 70 -3.06 -12.69 6.45
C LEU A 70 -3.81 -13.31 5.26
N LYS A 71 -4.10 -14.62 5.35
CA LYS A 71 -4.51 -15.46 4.23
C LYS A 71 -5.71 -14.91 3.47
N ALA A 72 -6.77 -14.49 4.17
CA ALA A 72 -8.00 -14.00 3.54
C ALA A 72 -7.87 -12.55 3.08
N TYR A 73 -7.39 -11.65 3.94
CA TYR A 73 -7.31 -10.22 3.64
C TYR A 73 -6.26 -9.93 2.55
N ASP A 74 -5.03 -10.37 2.74
CA ASP A 74 -3.96 -10.18 1.77
C ASP A 74 -4.12 -11.06 0.53
N GLY A 75 -4.69 -12.26 0.69
CA GLY A 75 -5.06 -13.12 -0.43
C GLY A 75 -6.05 -12.44 -1.38
N ARG A 76 -7.00 -11.65 -0.84
CA ARG A 76 -7.93 -10.89 -1.68
C ARG A 76 -7.21 -9.85 -2.55
N PHE A 77 -6.22 -9.14 -2.01
CA PHE A 77 -5.37 -8.23 -2.81
C PHE A 77 -4.63 -8.95 -3.91
N LYS A 78 -3.96 -10.05 -3.57
CA LYS A 78 -3.23 -10.88 -4.54
C LYS A 78 -4.14 -11.34 -5.67
N ASP A 79 -5.30 -11.90 -5.34
CA ASP A 79 -6.20 -12.48 -6.33
C ASP A 79 -6.83 -11.41 -7.24
N LEU A 80 -7.23 -10.26 -6.68
CA LEU A 80 -7.80 -9.17 -7.48
C LEU A 80 -6.76 -8.47 -8.36
N PHE A 81 -5.52 -8.31 -7.90
CA PHE A 81 -4.43 -7.80 -8.73
C PHE A 81 -4.14 -8.74 -9.90
N GLN A 82 -4.09 -10.05 -9.63
CA GLN A 82 -3.89 -11.05 -10.68
C GLN A 82 -5.02 -11.01 -11.70
N ASP A 83 -6.28 -10.95 -11.24
CA ASP A 83 -7.46 -10.88 -12.10
C ASP A 83 -7.45 -9.64 -13.01
N VAL A 84 -7.11 -8.46 -12.45
CA VAL A 84 -6.97 -7.22 -13.22
C VAL A 84 -5.82 -7.32 -14.23
N PHE A 85 -4.68 -7.86 -13.82
CA PHE A 85 -3.54 -8.06 -14.71
C PHE A 85 -3.90 -8.95 -15.89
N GLU A 86 -4.45 -10.13 -15.64
CA GLU A 86 -4.80 -11.10 -16.69
C GLU A 86 -5.83 -10.57 -17.68
N LYS A 87 -6.87 -9.89 -17.17
CA LYS A 87 -7.98 -9.42 -18.01
C LYS A 87 -7.71 -8.12 -18.76
N GLU A 88 -6.93 -7.22 -18.17
CA GLU A 88 -6.84 -5.84 -18.68
C GLU A 88 -5.42 -5.46 -19.14
N PHE A 89 -4.37 -6.12 -18.66
CA PHE A 89 -2.99 -5.66 -18.82
C PHE A 89 -2.00 -6.67 -19.40
N SER A 90 -2.26 -7.97 -19.39
CA SER A 90 -1.28 -8.98 -19.79
C SER A 90 -0.72 -8.75 -21.20
N ASP A 91 -1.55 -8.47 -22.19
CA ASP A 91 -1.12 -8.21 -23.57
C ASP A 91 -0.33 -6.89 -23.68
N LYS A 92 -0.72 -5.87 -22.92
CA LYS A 92 -0.01 -4.57 -22.90
C LYS A 92 1.38 -4.72 -22.30
N PHE A 93 1.50 -5.46 -21.19
CA PHE A 93 2.76 -5.75 -20.53
C PHE A 93 3.69 -6.57 -21.41
N LYS A 94 3.15 -7.60 -22.07
CA LYS A 94 3.91 -8.39 -23.03
C LYS A 94 4.44 -7.54 -24.18
N LYS A 95 3.63 -6.66 -24.77
CA LYS A 95 4.06 -5.72 -25.83
C LYS A 95 5.10 -4.72 -25.34
N ALA A 96 5.02 -4.29 -24.08
CA ALA A 96 5.99 -3.37 -23.48
C ALA A 96 7.26 -4.07 -22.96
N ASN A 97 7.31 -5.40 -23.01
CA ASN A 97 8.39 -6.23 -22.47
C ASN A 97 8.65 -5.97 -20.98
N ILE A 98 7.58 -5.86 -20.20
CA ILE A 98 7.62 -5.73 -18.72
C ILE A 98 6.76 -6.80 -18.07
N THR A 99 6.98 -7.05 -16.78
CA THR A 99 6.32 -8.12 -16.03
C THR A 99 5.50 -7.59 -14.86
N TYR A 100 4.54 -8.38 -14.42
CA TYR A 100 3.88 -8.24 -13.13
C TYR A 100 4.14 -9.50 -12.31
N GLU A 101 4.49 -9.33 -11.04
CA GLU A 101 4.66 -10.41 -10.08
C GLU A 101 4.08 -10.03 -8.72
N HIS A 102 3.52 -11.04 -8.04
CA HIS A 102 3.24 -10.95 -6.61
C HIS A 102 4.39 -11.58 -5.83
N ARG A 103 4.86 -10.88 -4.79
CA ARG A 103 5.90 -11.36 -3.88
C ARG A 103 5.51 -11.17 -2.43
N LEU A 104 6.13 -11.90 -1.52
CA LEU A 104 5.98 -11.64 -0.09
C LEU A 104 6.70 -10.34 0.27
N ILE A 105 6.15 -9.61 1.25
CA ILE A 105 6.70 -8.30 1.65
C ILE A 105 8.15 -8.40 2.11
N ASP A 106 8.50 -9.44 2.86
CA ASP A 106 9.86 -9.68 3.33
C ASP A 106 10.85 -9.96 2.19
N ASP A 107 10.42 -10.67 1.14
CA ASP A 107 11.22 -10.86 -0.08
C ASP A 107 11.40 -9.54 -0.84
N MET A 108 10.35 -8.73 -1.00
CA MET A 108 10.46 -7.43 -1.65
C MET A 108 11.33 -6.43 -0.89
N VAL A 109 11.34 -6.46 0.44
CA VAL A 109 12.29 -5.68 1.25
C VAL A 109 13.73 -6.07 0.90
N ALA A 110 14.02 -7.37 0.82
CA ALA A 110 15.34 -7.85 0.44
C ALA A 110 15.71 -7.46 -0.99
N CYS A 111 14.75 -7.48 -1.91
CA CYS A 111 14.94 -7.01 -3.28
C CYS A 111 15.23 -5.51 -3.35
N ALA A 112 14.48 -4.68 -2.62
CA ALA A 112 14.66 -3.23 -2.58
C ALA A 112 16.05 -2.82 -2.10
N MET A 113 16.64 -3.59 -1.20
CA MET A 113 18.00 -3.37 -0.71
C MET A 113 19.12 -3.80 -1.67
N LYS A 114 18.80 -4.55 -2.73
CA LYS A 114 19.77 -5.18 -3.63
C LYS A 114 19.63 -4.75 -5.08
N TRP A 115 18.43 -4.40 -5.52
CA TRP A 115 18.15 -4.07 -6.91
C TRP A 115 18.48 -2.61 -7.21
N ASN A 116 18.80 -2.35 -8.48
CA ASN A 116 19.14 -1.01 -8.96
C ASN A 116 17.94 -0.07 -9.13
N GLY A 117 16.73 -0.47 -8.73
CA GLY A 117 15.51 0.31 -8.97
C GLY A 117 14.92 0.10 -10.37
N GLY A 118 14.09 1.03 -10.83
CA GLY A 118 13.43 0.93 -12.14
C GLY A 118 12.26 -0.05 -12.14
N TYR A 119 11.51 -0.11 -11.05
CA TYR A 119 10.30 -0.92 -10.90
C TYR A 119 9.23 -0.17 -10.09
N VAL A 120 7.99 -0.58 -10.23
CA VAL A 120 6.87 -0.13 -9.39
C VAL A 120 6.65 -1.16 -8.28
N TRP A 121 6.75 -0.71 -7.06
CA TRP A 121 6.43 -1.52 -5.89
C TRP A 121 5.07 -1.15 -5.33
N ALA A 122 4.05 -1.97 -5.62
CA ALA A 122 2.70 -1.81 -5.09
C ALA A 122 2.64 -2.34 -3.67
N CYS A 123 2.57 -1.43 -2.71
CA CYS A 123 2.49 -1.71 -1.28
C CYS A 123 1.09 -1.44 -0.76
N LYS A 124 0.65 -2.22 0.22
CA LYS A 124 -0.49 -1.86 1.05
C LYS A 124 -0.11 -0.76 2.02
N ASN A 125 -1.13 -0.14 2.63
CA ASN A 125 -1.09 1.02 3.50
C ASN A 125 0.20 1.14 4.35
N TYR A 126 0.27 0.44 5.47
CA TYR A 126 1.41 0.56 6.42
C TYR A 126 2.72 -0.01 5.86
N ASP A 127 2.64 -1.04 5.00
CA ASP A 127 3.82 -1.57 4.31
C ASP A 127 4.46 -0.47 3.46
N GLY A 128 3.67 0.26 2.67
CA GLY A 128 4.14 1.35 1.83
C GLY A 128 4.62 2.55 2.64
N ASP A 129 3.91 2.91 3.70
CA ASP A 129 4.25 3.99 4.61
C ASP A 129 5.66 3.77 5.21
N VAL A 130 5.90 2.62 5.80
CA VAL A 130 7.19 2.30 6.44
C VAL A 130 8.30 2.11 5.41
N GLN A 131 8.02 1.39 4.29
CA GLN A 131 9.05 1.08 3.30
C GLN A 131 9.49 2.29 2.49
N SER A 132 8.60 3.22 2.16
CA SER A 132 8.98 4.44 1.44
C SER A 132 10.00 5.26 2.23
N ASP A 133 9.76 5.46 3.51
CA ASP A 133 10.68 6.17 4.39
C ASP A 133 12.00 5.39 4.62
N THR A 134 11.91 4.08 4.83
CA THR A 134 13.09 3.22 5.03
C THR A 134 14.03 3.27 3.82
N VAL A 135 13.48 3.13 2.62
CA VAL A 135 14.27 3.19 1.38
C VAL A 135 14.84 4.59 1.17
N ALA A 136 14.04 5.64 1.36
CA ALA A 136 14.51 7.02 1.23
C ALA A 136 15.67 7.34 2.18
N GLN A 137 15.59 6.92 3.44
CA GLN A 137 16.67 7.11 4.41
C GLN A 137 17.90 6.26 4.08
N GLY A 138 17.73 5.07 3.54
CA GLY A 138 18.84 4.19 3.16
C GLY A 138 19.65 4.71 1.97
N PHE A 139 19.04 5.44 1.05
CA PHE A 139 19.67 5.94 -0.18
C PHE A 139 19.85 7.47 -0.22
N GLY A 140 19.47 8.17 0.82
CA GLY A 140 19.60 9.63 0.86
C GLY A 140 18.88 10.22 2.07
N SER A 141 17.83 10.99 1.82
CA SER A 141 17.00 11.57 2.86
C SER A 141 15.54 11.68 2.41
N LEU A 142 14.64 11.92 3.36
CA LEU A 142 13.22 12.19 3.05
C LEU A 142 13.03 13.35 2.07
N GLY A 143 13.94 14.34 2.06
CA GLY A 143 13.92 15.46 1.13
C GLY A 143 14.12 15.07 -0.34
N LEU A 144 14.55 13.85 -0.63
CA LEU A 144 14.67 13.32 -2.00
C LEU A 144 13.39 12.62 -2.49
N MET A 145 12.41 12.44 -1.62
CA MET A 145 11.13 11.83 -1.98
C MET A 145 10.21 12.84 -2.68
N THR A 146 9.49 12.36 -3.67
CA THR A 146 8.35 13.05 -4.26
C THR A 146 7.07 12.28 -3.92
N SER A 147 5.96 12.98 -3.68
CA SER A 147 4.68 12.37 -3.39
C SER A 147 3.62 12.88 -4.36
N VAL A 148 2.84 11.95 -4.88
CA VAL A 148 1.69 12.26 -5.74
C VAL A 148 0.51 11.37 -5.37
N LEU A 149 -0.70 11.96 -5.39
CA LEU A 149 -1.97 11.25 -5.42
C LEU A 149 -2.43 11.20 -6.88
N MET A 150 -2.84 10.05 -7.34
CA MET A 150 -3.18 9.85 -8.74
C MET A 150 -4.47 9.03 -8.89
N THR A 151 -5.34 9.45 -9.82
CA THR A 151 -6.51 8.65 -10.20
C THR A 151 -6.09 7.32 -10.87
N PRO A 152 -6.93 6.27 -10.83
CA PRO A 152 -6.61 4.97 -11.42
C PRO A 152 -6.27 5.01 -12.92
N ASP A 153 -6.82 5.97 -13.65
CA ASP A 153 -6.55 6.19 -15.08
C ASP A 153 -5.36 7.13 -15.35
N GLY A 154 -4.73 7.67 -14.29
CA GLY A 154 -3.57 8.54 -14.37
C GLY A 154 -3.85 9.95 -14.90
N LYS A 155 -5.12 10.33 -15.12
CA LYS A 155 -5.47 11.62 -15.74
C LYS A 155 -5.42 12.80 -14.77
N THR A 156 -5.70 12.55 -13.51
CA THR A 156 -5.65 13.58 -12.47
C THR A 156 -4.54 13.22 -11.48
N VAL A 157 -3.66 14.16 -11.24
CA VAL A 157 -2.51 14.02 -10.34
C VAL A 157 -2.47 15.23 -9.42
N GLU A 158 -2.36 14.97 -8.14
CA GLU A 158 -2.09 15.96 -7.09
C GLU A 158 -0.70 15.71 -6.54
N SER A 159 0.15 16.72 -6.52
CA SER A 159 1.51 16.63 -5.99
C SER A 159 1.59 17.33 -4.64
N GLU A 160 2.23 16.68 -3.70
CA GLU A 160 2.45 17.22 -2.36
C GLU A 160 3.85 16.89 -1.85
N ALA A 161 4.26 17.54 -0.75
CA ALA A 161 5.49 17.18 -0.07
C ALA A 161 5.34 15.80 0.59
N ALA A 162 6.37 14.97 0.50
CA ALA A 162 6.40 13.63 1.11
C ALA A 162 6.61 13.65 2.64
N HIS A 163 6.60 14.81 3.25
CA HIS A 163 6.83 15.01 4.69
C HIS A 163 5.84 16.03 5.27
N GLY A 164 5.76 16.09 6.59
CA GLY A 164 4.95 17.08 7.31
C GLY A 164 5.50 18.50 7.19
N THR A 165 4.91 19.41 7.94
CA THR A 165 5.15 20.88 7.87
C THR A 165 6.55 21.35 8.26
N VAL A 166 7.41 20.46 8.76
CA VAL A 166 8.82 20.76 9.18
C VAL A 166 8.92 22.05 10.01
N THR A 167 8.09 22.17 11.02
CA THR A 167 7.88 23.40 11.82
C THR A 167 9.18 23.97 12.41
N ARG A 168 10.11 23.10 12.84
CA ARG A 168 11.40 23.51 13.37
C ARG A 168 12.24 24.24 12.31
N HIS A 169 12.26 23.70 11.10
CA HIS A 169 12.97 24.25 9.95
C HIS A 169 12.42 25.65 9.59
N TYR A 170 11.10 25.77 9.51
CA TYR A 170 10.43 27.04 9.23
C TYR A 170 10.71 28.09 10.30
N ARG A 171 10.70 27.74 11.58
CA ARG A 171 11.08 28.63 12.68
C ARG A 171 12.53 29.11 12.60
N MET A 172 13.43 28.26 12.15
CA MET A 172 14.83 28.66 11.91
C MET A 172 14.91 29.67 10.75
N HIS A 173 14.18 29.45 9.66
CA HIS A 173 14.07 30.40 8.55
C HIS A 173 13.54 31.76 9.02
N GLN A 174 12.47 31.78 9.84
CA GLN A 174 11.91 33.03 10.40
C GLN A 174 12.93 33.77 11.30
N GLN A 175 13.88 33.09 11.87
CA GLN A 175 14.99 33.68 12.68
C GLN A 175 16.16 34.16 11.80
N GLY A 176 16.06 34.11 10.48
CA GLY A 176 17.13 34.49 9.56
C GLY A 176 18.31 33.52 9.53
N LYS A 177 18.13 32.29 10.05
CA LYS A 177 19.15 31.24 9.95
C LYS A 177 19.15 30.61 8.58
N GLU A 178 20.32 30.20 8.13
CA GLU A 178 20.44 29.44 6.87
C GLU A 178 19.64 28.14 6.96
N THR A 179 18.80 27.89 5.95
CA THR A 179 17.98 26.70 5.83
C THR A 179 18.02 26.19 4.38
N SER A 180 18.05 24.87 4.21
CA SER A 180 17.92 24.25 2.90
C SER A 180 16.47 24.34 2.40
N THR A 181 16.29 24.33 1.09
CA THR A 181 14.98 24.04 0.45
C THR A 181 14.84 22.56 0.20
N ASN A 182 13.60 22.12 0.23
CA ASN A 182 13.23 20.75 -0.12
C ASN A 182 12.65 20.72 -1.55
#